data_cc23d357b10ffead7577b6c3595c4ebf
#
_entry.id   cc23d357b10ffead7577b6c3595c4ebf
#
_cell.length_a   1.000
_cell.length_b   1.000
_cell.length_c   1.000
_cell.angle_alpha   90.00
_cell.angle_beta   90.00
_cell.angle_gamma   90.00
#
_symmetry.space_group_name_H-M   'P 1'
#
loop_
_entity.id
_entity.type
_entity.pdbx_description
1 polymer ?
#
loop_
_entity_poly.entity_id
_entity_poly.type
_entity_poly.pdbx_seq_one_letter_code
_entity_poly.pdbx_strand_id
1 'polypeptide(L)'
;MPAHIYVQTGRWEKAISQSEKAMASDKNYRVLSSEHLALKPTQHVYMTHNAHMLAYAAMMSGREKEAMAAARDMWANIDETTLRKIGPAVDRWWCSVYDVQKRFGRWDAILAEPAPPSSMPITTATWRAARAVAFAAKKDFVNARSEYKAFQIAEASIPTDYPWGQDSALKVLKVSDRFILGEIALQNDDWGTASEMLEEAAKFEDNLAYGEPPQWLQPVRHTLGAVYLKRGKFEDAERVYREDLAKWRDNGWSLYGLSRALEGQGKAGEAAEVMAEHLRIWAKADGPITTSCKCILGQD
;
A
#
# COMPACT_ATOMS: atom_id res chain seq x y z
N MET A 1 -18.50 5.41 -9.14
CA MET A 1 -17.68 5.95 -10.23
C MET A 1 -17.01 4.78 -10.96
N PRO A 2 -16.72 4.87 -12.29
CA PRO A 2 -16.20 3.71 -13.05
C PRO A 2 -14.90 3.12 -12.48
N ALA A 3 -13.96 3.95 -12.01
CA ALA A 3 -12.68 3.48 -11.47
C ALA A 3 -12.85 2.49 -10.30
N HIS A 4 -13.81 2.70 -9.40
CA HIS A 4 -14.10 1.81 -8.28
C HIS A 4 -14.49 0.41 -8.77
N ILE A 5 -15.43 0.32 -9.72
CA ILE A 5 -15.85 -0.95 -10.31
C ILE A 5 -14.68 -1.65 -11.01
N TYR A 6 -13.80 -0.89 -11.65
CA TYR A 6 -12.63 -1.46 -12.33
C TYR A 6 -11.60 -2.02 -11.33
N VAL A 7 -11.37 -1.37 -10.20
CA VAL A 7 -10.55 -1.89 -9.10
C VAL A 7 -11.13 -3.21 -8.58
N GLN A 8 -12.43 -3.26 -8.28
CA GLN A 8 -13.09 -4.45 -7.76
C GLN A 8 -13.10 -5.62 -8.73
N THR A 9 -13.05 -5.35 -10.03
CA THR A 9 -13.08 -6.37 -11.08
C THR A 9 -11.71 -6.68 -11.67
N GLY A 10 -10.61 -6.21 -11.04
CA GLY A 10 -9.24 -6.45 -11.51
C GLY A 10 -8.86 -5.75 -12.81
N ARG A 11 -9.67 -4.80 -13.27
CA ARG A 11 -9.44 -4.08 -14.53
C ARG A 11 -8.56 -2.86 -14.30
N TRP A 12 -7.35 -3.11 -13.81
CA TRP A 12 -6.41 -2.08 -13.34
C TRP A 12 -6.12 -0.99 -14.37
N GLU A 13 -5.87 -1.34 -15.64
CA GLU A 13 -5.64 -0.37 -16.71
C GLU A 13 -6.84 0.57 -16.93
N LYS A 14 -8.06 0.05 -16.81
CA LYS A 14 -9.26 0.87 -16.92
C LYS A 14 -9.44 1.77 -15.69
N ALA A 15 -9.10 1.28 -14.51
CA ALA A 15 -9.12 2.07 -13.28
C ALA A 15 -8.15 3.25 -13.40
N ILE A 16 -6.92 3.00 -13.84
CA ILE A 16 -5.88 4.02 -14.12
C ILE A 16 -6.43 5.06 -15.10
N SER A 17 -6.86 4.64 -16.29
CA SER A 17 -7.34 5.56 -17.33
C SER A 17 -8.52 6.43 -16.88
N GLN A 18 -9.44 5.88 -16.06
CA GLN A 18 -10.55 6.70 -15.54
C GLN A 18 -10.09 7.67 -14.45
N SER A 19 -9.12 7.29 -13.63
CA SER A 19 -8.56 8.16 -12.60
C SER A 19 -7.73 9.30 -13.22
N GLU A 20 -6.96 9.03 -14.28
CA GLU A 20 -6.26 10.06 -15.07
C GLU A 20 -7.24 11.10 -15.65
N LYS A 21 -8.35 10.63 -16.24
CA LYS A 21 -9.39 11.52 -16.76
C LYS A 21 -10.02 12.38 -15.66
N ALA A 22 -10.26 11.78 -14.48
CA ALA A 22 -10.77 12.52 -13.34
C ALA A 22 -9.79 13.58 -12.87
N MET A 23 -8.49 13.25 -12.72
CA MET A 23 -7.46 14.22 -12.34
C MET A 23 -7.28 15.34 -13.38
N ALA A 24 -7.37 15.02 -14.68
CA ALA A 24 -7.34 16.03 -15.74
C ALA A 24 -8.53 16.99 -15.63
N SER A 25 -9.74 16.47 -15.35
CA SER A 25 -10.93 17.27 -15.09
C SER A 25 -10.76 18.15 -13.85
N ASP A 26 -10.20 17.60 -12.75
CA ASP A 26 -9.92 18.34 -11.52
C ASP A 26 -8.95 19.51 -11.78
N LYS A 27 -7.90 19.26 -12.57
CA LYS A 27 -6.94 20.31 -12.95
C LYS A 27 -7.61 21.44 -13.71
N ASN A 28 -8.45 21.12 -14.71
CA ASN A 28 -9.21 22.11 -15.45
C ASN A 28 -10.17 22.90 -14.54
N TYR A 29 -10.86 22.19 -13.63
CA TYR A 29 -11.75 22.82 -12.66
C TYR A 29 -11.02 23.80 -11.73
N ARG A 30 -9.80 23.46 -11.27
CA ARG A 30 -8.97 24.35 -10.45
C ARG A 30 -8.62 25.65 -11.19
N VAL A 31 -8.26 25.57 -12.47
CA VAL A 31 -7.97 26.74 -13.29
C VAL A 31 -9.19 27.66 -13.38
N LEU A 32 -10.35 27.08 -13.74
CA LEU A 32 -11.59 27.85 -13.87
C LEU A 32 -12.07 28.44 -12.54
N SER A 33 -11.90 27.72 -11.43
CA SER A 33 -12.34 28.18 -10.10
C SER A 33 -11.40 29.23 -9.50
N SER A 34 -10.09 29.19 -9.81
CA SER A 34 -9.14 30.20 -9.34
C SER A 34 -9.46 31.61 -9.85
N GLU A 35 -10.13 31.70 -10.99
CA GLU A 35 -10.57 32.96 -11.59
C GLU A 35 -11.89 33.48 -10.99
N HIS A 36 -12.71 32.62 -10.39
CA HIS A 36 -14.09 32.98 -9.99
C HIS A 36 -14.55 32.54 -8.60
N LEU A 37 -14.03 31.47 -8.01
CA LEU A 37 -14.49 30.91 -6.72
C LEU A 37 -13.41 30.11 -6.01
N ALA A 38 -13.23 30.34 -4.71
CA ALA A 38 -12.40 29.48 -3.88
C ALA A 38 -12.96 28.04 -3.82
N LEU A 39 -12.10 27.02 -3.93
CA LEU A 39 -12.50 25.62 -3.81
C LEU A 39 -13.09 25.35 -2.43
N LYS A 40 -14.23 24.66 -2.38
CA LYS A 40 -14.84 24.19 -1.13
C LYS A 40 -14.01 23.04 -0.54
N PRO A 41 -13.96 22.87 0.80
CA PRO A 41 -13.25 21.76 1.44
C PRO A 41 -13.59 20.38 0.86
N THR A 42 -14.87 20.14 0.54
CA THR A 42 -15.32 18.87 -0.06
C THR A 42 -14.72 18.62 -1.45
N GLN A 43 -14.46 19.66 -2.23
CA GLN A 43 -13.83 19.52 -3.56
C GLN A 43 -12.37 19.08 -3.44
N HIS A 44 -11.63 19.64 -2.47
CA HIS A 44 -10.27 19.17 -2.18
C HIS A 44 -10.25 17.68 -1.80
N VAL A 45 -11.20 17.24 -0.97
CA VAL A 45 -11.33 15.82 -0.58
C VAL A 45 -11.56 14.92 -1.80
N TYR A 46 -12.47 15.28 -2.71
CA TYR A 46 -12.74 14.49 -3.91
C TYR A 46 -11.55 14.45 -4.88
N MET A 47 -10.86 15.57 -5.07
CA MET A 47 -9.66 15.64 -5.92
C MET A 47 -8.53 14.78 -5.36
N THR A 48 -8.30 14.83 -4.05
CA THR A 48 -7.34 13.96 -3.36
C THR A 48 -7.72 12.49 -3.51
N HIS A 49 -9.01 12.16 -3.40
CA HIS A 49 -9.49 10.79 -3.61
C HIS A 49 -9.24 10.27 -5.03
N ASN A 50 -9.41 11.10 -6.07
CA ASN A 50 -9.11 10.70 -7.46
C ASN A 50 -7.63 10.36 -7.65
N ALA A 51 -6.71 11.16 -7.07
CA ALA A 51 -5.29 10.87 -7.08
C ALA A 51 -4.95 9.60 -6.26
N HIS A 52 -5.62 9.39 -5.13
CA HIS A 52 -5.48 8.17 -4.31
C HIS A 52 -5.90 6.91 -5.08
N MET A 53 -7.01 6.96 -5.82
CA MET A 53 -7.45 5.87 -6.71
C MET A 53 -6.41 5.56 -7.79
N LEU A 54 -5.81 6.59 -8.41
CA LEU A 54 -4.75 6.40 -9.40
C LEU A 54 -3.52 5.76 -8.76
N ALA A 55 -3.04 6.29 -7.63
CA ALA A 55 -1.88 5.76 -6.92
C ALA A 55 -2.04 4.28 -6.59
N TYR A 56 -3.20 3.89 -6.06
CA TYR A 56 -3.51 2.50 -5.73
C TYR A 56 -3.53 1.59 -6.97
N ALA A 57 -4.28 1.96 -8.01
CA ALA A 57 -4.39 1.13 -9.21
C ALA A 57 -3.03 0.97 -9.93
N ALA A 58 -2.23 2.04 -9.99
CA ALA A 58 -0.88 2.02 -10.55
C ALA A 58 0.07 1.15 -9.70
N MET A 59 0.00 1.25 -8.36
CA MET A 59 0.78 0.42 -7.44
C MET A 59 0.47 -1.07 -7.62
N MET A 60 -0.81 -1.44 -7.78
CA MET A 60 -1.24 -2.83 -7.99
C MET A 60 -0.83 -3.38 -9.35
N SER A 61 -0.55 -2.52 -10.33
CA SER A 61 -0.10 -2.86 -11.69
C SER A 61 1.42 -2.73 -11.90
N GLY A 62 2.19 -2.47 -10.85
CA GLY A 62 3.65 -2.33 -10.97
C GLY A 62 4.13 -1.04 -11.63
N ARG A 63 3.29 -0.01 -11.72
CA ARG A 63 3.58 1.29 -12.35
C ARG A 63 4.03 2.30 -11.27
N GLU A 64 5.28 2.13 -10.82
CA GLU A 64 5.85 2.90 -9.72
C GLU A 64 5.84 4.41 -9.95
N LYS A 65 6.31 4.82 -11.14
CA LYS A 65 6.44 6.25 -11.48
C LYS A 65 5.09 6.95 -11.41
N GLU A 66 4.07 6.30 -11.96
CA GLU A 66 2.71 6.84 -11.99
C GLU A 66 2.06 6.82 -10.60
N ALA A 67 2.25 5.73 -9.85
CA ALA A 67 1.78 5.63 -8.47
C ALA A 67 2.39 6.74 -7.59
N MET A 68 3.70 6.97 -7.72
CA MET A 68 4.41 8.01 -6.96
C MET A 68 3.97 9.42 -7.38
N ALA A 69 3.84 9.68 -8.69
CA ALA A 69 3.36 10.96 -9.18
C ALA A 69 1.97 11.28 -8.63
N ALA A 70 1.04 10.31 -8.65
CA ALA A 70 -0.30 10.47 -8.11
C ALA A 70 -0.28 10.67 -6.59
N ALA A 71 0.54 9.91 -5.84
CA ALA A 71 0.68 10.07 -4.40
C ALA A 71 1.21 11.46 -4.02
N ARG A 72 2.14 12.02 -4.78
CA ARG A 72 2.65 13.38 -4.57
C ARG A 72 1.66 14.47 -4.97
N ASP A 73 0.88 14.26 -6.04
CA ASP A 73 -0.11 15.26 -6.52
C ASP A 73 -1.24 15.51 -5.50
N MET A 74 -1.54 14.54 -4.63
CA MET A 74 -2.55 14.72 -3.57
C MET A 74 -2.33 15.99 -2.75
N TRP A 75 -1.08 16.41 -2.57
CA TRP A 75 -0.67 17.47 -1.63
C TRP A 75 -0.19 18.73 -2.34
N ALA A 76 0.18 18.63 -3.61
CA ALA A 76 0.81 19.71 -4.36
C ALA A 76 0.01 21.03 -4.40
N ASN A 77 -1.30 20.95 -4.12
CA ASN A 77 -2.21 22.06 -4.24
C ASN A 77 -3.07 22.30 -2.98
N ILE A 78 -2.61 21.82 -1.81
CA ILE A 78 -3.29 22.04 -0.53
C ILE A 78 -2.40 22.96 0.32
N ASP A 79 -2.84 24.21 0.50
CA ASP A 79 -2.16 25.15 1.40
C ASP A 79 -2.43 24.79 2.87
N GLU A 80 -1.59 25.34 3.78
CA GLU A 80 -1.68 25.05 5.21
C GLU A 80 -3.04 25.42 5.82
N THR A 81 -3.68 26.49 5.35
CA THR A 81 -4.97 26.92 5.85
C THR A 81 -6.07 25.93 5.47
N THR A 82 -6.03 25.45 4.23
CA THR A 82 -6.94 24.39 3.76
C THR A 82 -6.68 23.09 4.50
N LEU A 83 -5.41 22.71 4.66
CA LEU A 83 -5.03 21.49 5.38
C LEU A 83 -5.55 21.48 6.82
N ARG A 84 -5.49 22.60 7.54
CA ARG A 84 -6.05 22.72 8.90
C ARG A 84 -7.55 22.44 8.94
N LYS A 85 -8.30 22.78 7.88
CA LYS A 85 -9.75 22.59 7.80
C LYS A 85 -10.15 21.15 7.43
N ILE A 86 -9.38 20.51 6.54
CA ILE A 86 -9.71 19.19 6.00
C ILE A 86 -8.83 18.07 6.55
N GLY A 87 -7.82 18.38 7.39
CA GLY A 87 -6.80 17.47 7.89
C GLY A 87 -7.35 16.11 8.32
N PRO A 88 -8.34 16.04 9.24
CA PRO A 88 -8.86 14.74 9.68
C PRO A 88 -9.49 13.92 8.56
N ALA A 89 -10.00 14.55 7.50
CA ALA A 89 -10.58 13.84 6.36
C ALA A 89 -9.55 13.27 5.39
N VAL A 90 -8.36 13.90 5.31
CA VAL A 90 -7.33 13.59 4.32
C VAL A 90 -6.05 13.00 4.92
N ASP A 91 -5.86 13.08 6.24
CA ASP A 91 -4.68 12.58 6.95
C ASP A 91 -4.30 11.15 6.50
N ARG A 92 -5.28 10.25 6.43
CA ARG A 92 -5.12 8.87 5.99
C ARG A 92 -4.54 8.69 4.57
N TRP A 93 -4.68 9.69 3.71
CA TRP A 93 -4.23 9.59 2.32
C TRP A 93 -2.80 10.08 2.14
N TRP A 94 -2.29 10.91 3.06
CA TRP A 94 -0.91 11.37 3.00
C TRP A 94 0.10 10.22 3.13
N CYS A 95 -0.26 9.16 3.84
CA CYS A 95 0.57 7.96 3.98
C CYS A 95 0.80 7.21 2.66
N SER A 96 0.02 7.45 1.61
CA SER A 96 0.16 6.78 0.31
C SER A 96 1.56 6.91 -0.30
N VAL A 97 2.30 8.00 -0.02
CA VAL A 97 3.70 8.15 -0.44
C VAL A 97 4.56 7.04 0.16
N TYR A 98 4.39 6.76 1.46
CA TYR A 98 5.15 5.71 2.15
C TYR A 98 4.72 4.32 1.70
N ASP A 99 3.43 4.12 1.37
CA ASP A 99 2.94 2.85 0.87
C ASP A 99 3.51 2.53 -0.51
N VAL A 100 3.55 3.51 -1.42
CA VAL A 100 4.19 3.37 -2.73
C VAL A 100 5.69 3.08 -2.56
N GLN A 101 6.38 3.83 -1.71
CA GLN A 101 7.81 3.63 -1.47
C GLN A 101 8.10 2.24 -0.90
N LYS A 102 7.32 1.77 0.09
CA LYS A 102 7.43 0.40 0.63
C LYS A 102 7.19 -0.65 -0.45
N ARG A 103 6.12 -0.48 -1.23
CA ARG A 103 5.74 -1.41 -2.29
C ARG A 103 6.88 -1.67 -3.27
N PHE A 104 7.62 -0.60 -3.64
CA PHE A 104 8.71 -0.66 -4.61
C PHE A 104 10.11 -0.72 -3.98
N GLY A 105 10.21 -0.90 -2.65
CA GLY A 105 11.49 -1.08 -1.95
C GLY A 105 12.37 0.17 -1.93
N ARG A 106 11.78 1.35 -1.92
CA ARG A 106 12.51 2.63 -1.91
C ARG A 106 12.91 3.05 -0.50
N TRP A 107 13.69 2.18 0.16
CA TRP A 107 14.02 2.32 1.59
C TRP A 107 14.74 3.63 1.92
N ASP A 108 15.72 4.03 1.11
CA ASP A 108 16.43 5.29 1.32
C ASP A 108 15.52 6.50 1.12
N ALA A 109 14.58 6.44 0.18
CA ALA A 109 13.60 7.50 -0.02
C ALA A 109 12.67 7.64 1.19
N ILE A 110 12.19 6.52 1.78
CA ILE A 110 11.41 6.55 3.03
C ILE A 110 12.18 7.24 4.16
N LEU A 111 13.46 6.91 4.31
CA LEU A 111 14.29 7.47 5.39
C LEU A 111 14.60 8.94 5.17
N ALA A 112 14.60 9.43 3.94
CA ALA A 112 14.81 10.82 3.56
C ALA A 112 13.53 11.68 3.65
N GLU A 113 12.33 11.06 3.77
CA GLU A 113 11.08 11.83 3.88
C GLU A 113 11.08 12.68 5.16
N PRO A 114 10.72 13.96 5.05
CA PRO A 114 10.61 14.83 6.22
C PRO A 114 9.51 14.36 7.16
N ALA A 115 9.61 14.76 8.43
CA ALA A 115 8.55 14.52 9.39
C ALA A 115 7.26 15.23 8.93
N PRO A 116 6.11 14.54 8.99
CA PRO A 116 4.83 15.16 8.63
C PRO A 116 4.43 16.25 9.64
N PRO A 117 3.49 17.13 9.27
CA PRO A 117 2.92 18.10 10.19
C PRO A 117 2.33 17.41 11.43
N SER A 118 2.53 18.00 12.62
CA SER A 118 2.03 17.46 13.90
C SER A 118 0.50 17.36 13.97
N SER A 119 -0.22 18.07 13.09
CA SER A 119 -1.67 18.00 12.93
C SER A 119 -2.16 16.77 12.18
N MET A 120 -1.25 15.88 11.74
CA MET A 120 -1.51 14.69 10.92
C MET A 120 -1.11 13.42 11.70
N PRO A 121 -1.90 13.01 12.70
CA PRO A 121 -1.51 11.91 13.59
C PRO A 121 -1.43 10.54 12.89
N ILE A 122 -2.34 10.23 11.94
CA ILE A 122 -2.27 9.00 11.14
C ILE A 122 -0.98 8.99 10.32
N THR A 123 -0.72 10.07 9.58
CA THR A 123 0.49 10.21 8.77
C THR A 123 1.75 10.10 9.62
N THR A 124 1.76 10.66 10.84
CA THR A 124 2.90 10.55 11.75
C THR A 124 3.14 9.10 12.18
N ALA A 125 2.09 8.36 12.55
CA ALA A 125 2.22 6.95 12.92
C ALA A 125 2.69 6.10 11.72
N THR A 126 2.09 6.29 10.55
CA THR A 126 2.46 5.54 9.33
C THR A 126 3.86 5.89 8.81
N TRP A 127 4.31 7.13 8.96
CA TRP A 127 5.68 7.53 8.68
C TRP A 127 6.69 6.78 9.57
N ARG A 128 6.42 6.69 10.89
CA ARG A 128 7.23 5.90 11.81
C ARG A 128 7.23 4.41 11.45
N ALA A 129 6.06 3.87 11.12
CA ALA A 129 5.91 2.49 10.65
C ALA A 129 6.75 2.21 9.40
N ALA A 130 6.67 3.07 8.39
CA ALA A 130 7.43 2.93 7.15
C ALA A 130 8.95 3.00 7.40
N ARG A 131 9.41 3.89 8.27
CA ARG A 131 10.82 4.01 8.67
C ARG A 131 11.31 2.76 9.41
N ALA A 132 10.48 2.20 10.31
CA ALA A 132 10.82 0.94 10.99
C ALA A 132 11.05 -0.20 10.00
N VAL A 133 10.16 -0.34 9.01
CA VAL A 133 10.31 -1.33 7.93
C VAL A 133 11.55 -1.03 7.07
N ALA A 134 11.79 0.23 6.71
CA ALA A 134 12.95 0.61 5.89
C ALA A 134 14.28 0.32 6.61
N PHE A 135 14.39 0.63 7.90
CA PHE A 135 15.58 0.28 8.69
C PHE A 135 15.74 -1.24 8.82
N ALA A 136 14.65 -1.98 9.03
CA ALA A 136 14.71 -3.45 9.06
C ALA A 136 15.22 -4.00 7.73
N ALA A 137 14.68 -3.55 6.60
CA ALA A 137 15.11 -3.96 5.26
C ALA A 137 16.59 -3.65 4.99
N LYS A 138 17.13 -2.61 5.62
CA LYS A 138 18.57 -2.26 5.60
C LYS A 138 19.41 -2.98 6.67
N LYS A 139 18.82 -3.93 7.41
CA LYS A 139 19.46 -4.66 8.52
C LYS A 139 19.89 -3.78 9.70
N ASP A 140 19.38 -2.56 9.81
CA ASP A 140 19.60 -1.67 10.94
C ASP A 140 18.52 -1.88 12.04
N PHE A 141 18.66 -2.96 12.77
CA PHE A 141 17.67 -3.39 13.77
C PHE A 141 17.60 -2.47 14.98
N VAL A 142 18.64 -1.69 15.27
CA VAL A 142 18.63 -0.71 16.38
C VAL A 142 17.65 0.40 16.03
N ASN A 143 17.82 1.02 14.87
CA ASN A 143 16.92 2.08 14.43
C ASN A 143 15.52 1.54 14.07
N ALA A 144 15.40 0.33 13.53
CA ALA A 144 14.09 -0.30 13.28
C ALA A 144 13.26 -0.41 14.58
N ARG A 145 13.86 -0.90 15.67
CA ARG A 145 13.19 -0.99 16.98
C ARG A 145 12.92 0.40 17.60
N SER A 146 13.79 1.36 17.37
CA SER A 146 13.58 2.74 17.84
C SER A 146 12.38 3.38 17.14
N GLU A 147 12.28 3.24 15.82
CA GLU A 147 11.13 3.74 15.05
C GLU A 147 9.84 2.99 15.37
N TYR A 148 9.90 1.68 15.65
CA TYR A 148 8.74 0.92 16.14
C TYR A 148 8.22 1.47 17.48
N LYS A 149 9.10 1.77 18.44
CA LYS A 149 8.68 2.43 19.69
C LYS A 149 8.07 3.81 19.44
N ALA A 150 8.66 4.58 18.52
CA ALA A 150 8.12 5.88 18.14
C ALA A 150 6.75 5.75 17.44
N PHE A 151 6.53 4.69 16.65
CA PHE A 151 5.23 4.33 16.10
C PHE A 151 4.20 4.08 17.21
N GLN A 152 4.53 3.25 18.21
CA GLN A 152 3.63 2.95 19.33
C GLN A 152 3.24 4.20 20.13
N ILE A 153 4.18 5.12 20.34
CA ILE A 153 3.92 6.42 21.00
C ILE A 153 2.97 7.27 20.13
N ALA A 154 3.22 7.34 18.83
CA ALA A 154 2.36 8.08 17.91
C ALA A 154 0.95 7.48 17.85
N GLU A 155 0.83 6.16 17.75
CA GLU A 155 -0.45 5.45 17.77
C GLU A 155 -1.24 5.74 19.07
N ALA A 156 -0.60 5.65 20.23
CA ALA A 156 -1.22 5.90 21.52
C ALA A 156 -1.71 7.35 21.70
N SER A 157 -1.20 8.28 20.91
CA SER A 157 -1.63 9.69 20.93
C SER A 157 -2.87 9.96 20.05
N ILE A 158 -3.29 9.01 19.23
CA ILE A 158 -4.44 9.17 18.33
C ILE A 158 -5.74 8.98 19.12
N PRO A 159 -6.71 9.90 18.99
CA PRO A 159 -8.03 9.71 19.60
C PRO A 159 -8.70 8.42 19.14
N THR A 160 -9.42 7.74 20.04
CA THR A 160 -10.02 6.42 19.78
C THR A 160 -11.03 6.40 18.63
N ASP A 161 -11.68 7.53 18.39
CA ASP A 161 -12.68 7.75 17.35
C ASP A 161 -12.12 8.46 16.11
N TYR A 162 -10.78 8.67 16.04
CA TYR A 162 -10.18 9.33 14.89
C TYR A 162 -10.39 8.51 13.61
N PRO A 163 -11.00 9.10 12.54
CA PRO A 163 -11.48 8.33 11.42
C PRO A 163 -10.36 7.92 10.44
N TRP A 164 -10.45 6.70 9.94
CA TRP A 164 -9.73 6.23 8.76
C TRP A 164 -10.71 5.55 7.81
N GLY A 165 -11.36 6.31 6.97
CA GLY A 165 -12.43 5.81 6.11
C GLY A 165 -13.65 5.38 6.91
N GLN A 166 -14.03 4.11 6.78
CA GLN A 166 -15.14 3.50 7.51
C GLN A 166 -14.70 2.87 8.85
N ASP A 167 -13.40 2.84 9.11
CA ASP A 167 -12.83 2.32 10.35
C ASP A 167 -12.27 3.44 11.23
N SER A 168 -11.91 3.12 12.48
CA SER A 168 -11.07 4.00 13.28
C SER A 168 -9.59 3.83 12.89
N ALA A 169 -8.80 4.88 13.06
CA ALA A 169 -7.36 4.84 12.79
C ALA A 169 -6.66 3.73 13.57
N LEU A 170 -7.00 3.55 14.85
CA LEU A 170 -6.42 2.52 15.70
C LEU A 170 -6.70 1.10 15.19
N LYS A 171 -7.87 0.88 14.55
CA LYS A 171 -8.19 -0.43 13.97
C LYS A 171 -7.29 -0.74 12.76
N VAL A 172 -7.02 0.25 11.92
CA VAL A 172 -6.12 0.09 10.76
C VAL A 172 -4.67 -0.05 11.22
N LEU A 173 -4.25 0.73 12.23
CA LEU A 173 -2.87 0.69 12.74
C LEU A 173 -2.51 -0.63 13.42
N LYS A 174 -3.48 -1.44 13.87
CA LYS A 174 -3.21 -2.83 14.29
C LYS A 174 -2.61 -3.69 13.18
N VAL A 175 -2.98 -3.42 11.93
CA VAL A 175 -2.33 -4.08 10.78
C VAL A 175 -0.86 -3.65 10.70
N SER A 176 -0.61 -2.32 10.82
CA SER A 176 0.76 -1.77 10.83
C SER A 176 1.62 -2.37 11.93
N ASP A 177 1.08 -2.48 13.15
CA ASP A 177 1.80 -3.01 14.33
C ASP A 177 2.34 -4.42 14.05
N ARG A 178 1.46 -5.32 13.63
CA ARG A 178 1.85 -6.71 13.33
C ARG A 178 2.72 -6.81 12.09
N PHE A 179 2.46 -5.99 11.08
CA PHE A 179 3.26 -5.93 9.87
C PHE A 179 4.71 -5.52 10.16
N ILE A 180 4.94 -4.48 10.98
CA ILE A 180 6.29 -4.04 11.36
C ILE A 180 7.03 -5.17 12.08
N LEU A 181 6.38 -5.83 13.05
CA LEU A 181 6.99 -6.94 13.79
C LEU A 181 7.34 -8.10 12.87
N GLY A 182 6.44 -8.43 11.93
CA GLY A 182 6.69 -9.43 10.91
C GLY A 182 7.89 -9.09 10.02
N GLU A 183 8.00 -7.84 9.57
CA GLU A 183 9.12 -7.37 8.75
C GLU A 183 10.45 -7.36 9.53
N ILE A 184 10.47 -6.93 10.79
CA ILE A 184 11.68 -6.96 11.62
C ILE A 184 12.13 -8.41 11.83
N ALA A 185 11.21 -9.33 12.13
CA ALA A 185 11.51 -10.75 12.29
C ALA A 185 12.04 -11.37 10.98
N LEU A 186 11.38 -11.06 9.86
CA LEU A 186 11.77 -11.51 8.52
C LEU A 186 13.22 -11.12 8.21
N GLN A 187 13.58 -9.86 8.43
CA GLN A 187 14.93 -9.35 8.14
C GLN A 187 15.99 -9.89 9.10
N ASN A 188 15.58 -10.38 10.26
CA ASN A 188 16.44 -11.05 11.25
C ASN A 188 16.46 -12.58 11.09
N ASP A 189 15.97 -13.09 9.94
CA ASP A 189 15.87 -14.51 9.61
C ASP A 189 15.04 -15.36 10.61
N ASP A 190 14.22 -14.70 11.44
CA ASP A 190 13.23 -15.36 12.29
C ASP A 190 11.92 -15.59 11.52
N TRP A 191 11.98 -16.59 10.65
CA TRP A 191 10.87 -16.96 9.76
C TRP A 191 9.62 -17.42 10.51
N GLY A 192 9.78 -17.97 11.72
CA GLY A 192 8.66 -18.42 12.58
C GLY A 192 7.83 -17.22 13.00
N THR A 193 8.45 -16.30 13.73
CA THR A 193 7.81 -15.07 14.20
C THR A 193 7.32 -14.22 13.02
N ALA A 194 8.08 -14.15 11.91
CA ALA A 194 7.65 -13.41 10.73
C ALA A 194 6.32 -13.90 10.19
N SER A 195 6.18 -15.23 9.98
CA SER A 195 4.90 -15.77 9.47
C SER A 195 3.76 -15.62 10.48
N GLU A 196 3.99 -15.79 11.78
CA GLU A 196 2.97 -15.60 12.83
C GLU A 196 2.44 -14.17 12.85
N MET A 197 3.32 -13.17 12.89
CA MET A 197 2.94 -11.77 12.91
C MET A 197 2.23 -11.35 11.63
N LEU A 198 2.66 -11.83 10.48
CA LEU A 198 2.01 -11.54 9.20
C LEU A 198 0.65 -12.24 9.05
N GLU A 199 0.45 -13.45 9.60
CA GLU A 199 -0.86 -14.09 9.68
C GLU A 199 -1.82 -13.28 10.56
N GLU A 200 -1.35 -12.75 11.70
CA GLU A 200 -2.14 -11.86 12.53
C GLU A 200 -2.49 -10.55 11.81
N ALA A 201 -1.51 -9.95 11.13
CA ALA A 201 -1.72 -8.75 10.34
C ALA A 201 -2.77 -8.97 9.24
N ALA A 202 -2.72 -10.11 8.53
CA ALA A 202 -3.70 -10.47 7.52
C ALA A 202 -5.12 -10.63 8.10
N LYS A 203 -5.24 -11.23 9.31
CA LYS A 203 -6.54 -11.30 10.02
C LYS A 203 -7.08 -9.92 10.40
N PHE A 204 -6.21 -9.00 10.84
CA PHE A 204 -6.64 -7.61 11.10
C PHE A 204 -7.04 -6.91 9.81
N GLU A 205 -6.30 -7.08 8.70
CA GLU A 205 -6.67 -6.55 7.39
C GLU A 205 -8.03 -7.07 6.91
N ASP A 206 -8.33 -8.36 7.09
CA ASP A 206 -9.61 -8.95 6.69
C ASP A 206 -10.81 -8.41 7.47
N ASN A 207 -10.58 -7.93 8.69
CA ASN A 207 -11.61 -7.34 9.54
C ASN A 207 -11.83 -5.84 9.26
N LEU A 208 -11.07 -5.21 8.36
CA LEU A 208 -11.31 -3.82 7.98
C LEU A 208 -12.59 -3.70 7.16
N ALA A 209 -13.28 -2.58 7.35
CA ALA A 209 -14.47 -2.26 6.58
C ALA A 209 -14.11 -2.09 5.10
N TYR A 210 -15.11 -2.33 4.25
CA TYR A 210 -14.95 -2.11 2.82
C TYR A 210 -14.60 -0.65 2.50
N GLY A 211 -13.62 -0.47 1.62
CA GLY A 211 -13.18 0.84 1.12
C GLY A 211 -12.55 0.74 -0.26
N GLU A 212 -12.61 1.81 -1.02
CA GLU A 212 -12.01 1.94 -2.35
C GLU A 212 -11.33 3.30 -2.51
N PRO A 213 -10.00 3.32 -2.56
CA PRO A 213 -9.07 2.24 -2.23
C PRO A 213 -9.28 1.69 -0.82
N PRO A 214 -8.77 0.48 -0.53
CA PRO A 214 -8.83 -0.07 0.84
C PRO A 214 -8.04 0.82 1.81
N GLN A 215 -8.35 0.72 3.10
CA GLN A 215 -7.64 1.47 4.14
C GLN A 215 -6.18 1.01 4.27
N TRP A 216 -5.89 -0.25 3.96
CA TRP A 216 -4.55 -0.82 3.89
C TRP A 216 -4.20 -1.10 2.42
N LEU A 217 -3.26 -0.31 1.85
CA LEU A 217 -3.02 -0.32 0.40
C LEU A 217 -2.17 -1.48 -0.10
N GLN A 218 -1.23 -1.95 0.70
CA GLN A 218 -0.37 -3.08 0.34
C GLN A 218 -0.86 -4.35 1.01
N PRO A 219 -1.58 -5.26 0.33
CA PRO A 219 -2.08 -6.48 0.95
C PRO A 219 -1.00 -7.24 1.71
N VAL A 220 -1.27 -7.56 2.97
CA VAL A 220 -0.32 -8.27 3.85
C VAL A 220 0.07 -9.62 3.25
N ARG A 221 -0.87 -10.26 2.55
CA ARG A 221 -0.67 -11.55 1.91
C ARG A 221 0.43 -11.55 0.84
N HIS A 222 0.77 -10.39 0.27
CA HIS A 222 1.90 -10.30 -0.66
C HIS A 222 3.24 -10.56 0.05
N THR A 223 3.42 -10.05 1.27
CA THR A 223 4.61 -10.31 2.09
C THR A 223 4.56 -11.72 2.68
N LEU A 224 3.43 -12.12 3.25
CA LEU A 224 3.25 -13.44 3.86
C LEU A 224 3.52 -14.58 2.87
N GLY A 225 2.96 -14.49 1.66
CA GLY A 225 3.17 -15.45 0.59
C GLY A 225 4.64 -15.53 0.17
N ALA A 226 5.33 -14.39 0.09
CA ALA A 226 6.76 -14.36 -0.20
C ALA A 226 7.60 -15.02 0.91
N VAL A 227 7.21 -14.84 2.19
CA VAL A 227 7.83 -15.55 3.33
C VAL A 227 7.64 -17.07 3.20
N TYR A 228 6.43 -17.52 2.86
CA TYR A 228 6.17 -18.95 2.66
C TYR A 228 6.95 -19.53 1.49
N LEU A 229 7.03 -18.82 0.35
CA LEU A 229 7.86 -19.22 -0.79
C LEU A 229 9.32 -19.40 -0.39
N LYS A 230 9.88 -18.43 0.34
CA LYS A 230 11.28 -18.49 0.80
C LYS A 230 11.56 -19.66 1.72
N ARG A 231 10.56 -20.11 2.47
CA ARG A 231 10.63 -21.29 3.37
C ARG A 231 10.36 -22.62 2.65
N GLY A 232 10.07 -22.63 1.37
CA GLY A 232 9.63 -23.82 0.65
C GLY A 232 8.24 -24.33 1.06
N LYS A 233 7.43 -23.50 1.73
CA LYS A 233 6.04 -23.83 2.13
C LYS A 233 5.09 -23.45 1.01
N PHE A 234 5.17 -24.18 -0.09
CA PHE A 234 4.51 -23.83 -1.33
C PHE A 234 2.98 -23.92 -1.25
N GLU A 235 2.42 -24.86 -0.49
CA GLU A 235 0.98 -25.02 -0.27
C GLU A 235 0.42 -23.83 0.54
N ASP A 236 1.13 -23.40 1.59
CA ASP A 236 0.77 -22.21 2.36
C ASP A 236 0.85 -20.94 1.50
N ALA A 237 1.88 -20.83 0.66
CA ALA A 237 2.03 -19.73 -0.28
C ALA A 237 0.88 -19.71 -1.30
N GLU A 238 0.54 -20.85 -1.91
CA GLU A 238 -0.60 -20.97 -2.82
C GLU A 238 -1.89 -20.52 -2.14
N ARG A 239 -2.17 -21.00 -0.92
CA ARG A 239 -3.35 -20.62 -0.15
C ARG A 239 -3.48 -19.10 -0.01
N VAL A 240 -2.46 -18.43 0.50
CA VAL A 240 -2.55 -16.99 0.79
C VAL A 240 -2.64 -16.15 -0.49
N TYR A 241 -1.99 -16.55 -1.59
CA TYR A 241 -2.13 -15.83 -2.86
C TYR A 241 -3.52 -16.03 -3.49
N ARG A 242 -4.12 -17.21 -3.37
CA ARG A 242 -5.49 -17.44 -3.82
C ARG A 242 -6.51 -16.67 -2.99
N GLU A 243 -6.31 -16.58 -1.68
CA GLU A 243 -7.13 -15.74 -0.79
C GLU A 243 -7.04 -14.26 -1.18
N ASP A 244 -5.83 -13.78 -1.49
CA ASP A 244 -5.63 -12.40 -1.93
C ASP A 244 -6.28 -12.13 -3.30
N LEU A 245 -6.13 -13.03 -4.27
CA LEU A 245 -6.74 -12.93 -5.59
C LEU A 245 -8.28 -13.03 -5.56
N ALA A 246 -8.86 -13.70 -4.57
CA ALA A 246 -10.30 -13.70 -4.36
C ALA A 246 -10.83 -12.31 -3.97
N LYS A 247 -10.02 -11.52 -3.24
CA LYS A 247 -10.34 -10.15 -2.81
C LYS A 247 -9.90 -9.11 -3.84
N TRP A 248 -8.67 -9.24 -4.35
CA TRP A 248 -8.04 -8.29 -5.29
C TRP A 248 -7.72 -9.00 -6.60
N ARG A 249 -8.74 -9.17 -7.42
CA ARG A 249 -8.66 -9.92 -8.68
C ARG A 249 -7.57 -9.38 -9.59
N ASP A 250 -6.93 -10.29 -10.31
CA ASP A 250 -5.97 -10.00 -11.38
C ASP A 250 -4.87 -9.01 -10.98
N ASN A 251 -4.45 -9.01 -9.68
CA ASN A 251 -3.29 -8.24 -9.29
C ASN A 251 -2.00 -9.00 -9.63
N GLY A 252 -1.07 -8.31 -10.27
CA GLY A 252 0.15 -8.92 -10.79
C GLY A 252 1.08 -9.46 -9.70
N TRP A 253 1.03 -8.91 -8.48
CA TRP A 253 1.90 -9.35 -7.39
C TRP A 253 1.54 -10.75 -6.91
N SER A 254 0.26 -11.01 -6.64
CA SER A 254 -0.20 -12.34 -6.22
C SER A 254 -0.20 -13.35 -7.36
N LEU A 255 -0.46 -12.95 -8.60
CA LEU A 255 -0.31 -13.84 -9.75
C LEU A 255 1.13 -14.33 -9.89
N TYR A 256 2.13 -13.43 -9.77
CA TYR A 256 3.52 -13.83 -9.76
C TYR A 256 3.82 -14.84 -8.64
N GLY A 257 3.45 -14.48 -7.40
CA GLY A 257 3.69 -15.34 -6.25
C GLY A 257 2.99 -16.71 -6.34
N LEU A 258 1.75 -16.74 -6.83
CA LEU A 258 0.99 -17.97 -7.05
C LEU A 258 1.67 -18.87 -8.09
N SER A 259 2.12 -18.30 -9.21
CA SER A 259 2.87 -19.08 -10.21
C SER A 259 4.11 -19.74 -9.61
N ARG A 260 4.88 -19.00 -8.78
CA ARG A 260 6.05 -19.54 -8.09
C ARG A 260 5.70 -20.64 -7.08
N ALA A 261 4.57 -20.49 -6.37
CA ALA A 261 4.08 -21.49 -5.42
C ALA A 261 3.67 -22.79 -6.11
N LEU A 262 2.99 -22.67 -7.24
CA LEU A 262 2.58 -23.83 -8.06
C LEU A 262 3.80 -24.55 -8.68
N GLU A 263 4.77 -23.79 -9.17
CA GLU A 263 6.01 -24.34 -9.70
C GLU A 263 6.78 -25.14 -8.62
N GLY A 264 6.89 -24.59 -7.39
CA GLY A 264 7.51 -25.29 -6.26
C GLY A 264 6.81 -26.58 -5.86
N GLN A 265 5.50 -26.73 -6.17
CA GLN A 265 4.73 -27.94 -5.96
C GLN A 265 4.82 -28.93 -7.15
N GLY A 266 5.56 -28.60 -8.24
CA GLY A 266 5.60 -29.41 -9.45
C GLY A 266 4.38 -29.29 -10.35
N LYS A 267 3.46 -28.33 -10.11
CA LYS A 267 2.24 -28.06 -10.89
C LYS A 267 2.58 -27.18 -12.11
N ALA A 268 3.49 -27.62 -12.97
CA ALA A 268 4.10 -26.80 -14.02
C ALA A 268 3.07 -26.22 -15.02
N GLY A 269 2.03 -26.99 -15.38
CA GLY A 269 0.97 -26.52 -16.28
C GLY A 269 0.21 -25.33 -15.72
N GLU A 270 -0.32 -25.46 -14.50
CA GLU A 270 -1.04 -24.38 -13.80
C GLU A 270 -0.12 -23.16 -13.57
N ALA A 271 1.15 -23.39 -13.18
CA ALA A 271 2.12 -22.32 -12.98
C ALA A 271 2.33 -21.50 -14.25
N ALA A 272 2.43 -22.16 -15.42
CA ALA A 272 2.59 -21.50 -16.70
C ALA A 272 1.37 -20.65 -17.09
N GLU A 273 0.15 -21.15 -16.85
CA GLU A 273 -1.10 -20.41 -17.10
C GLU A 273 -1.17 -19.14 -16.22
N VAL A 274 -0.88 -19.27 -14.92
CA VAL A 274 -0.89 -18.14 -14.00
C VAL A 274 0.21 -17.13 -14.34
N MET A 275 1.41 -17.59 -14.76
CA MET A 275 2.48 -16.72 -15.22
C MET A 275 2.10 -15.97 -16.50
N ALA A 276 1.41 -16.61 -17.44
CA ALA A 276 0.93 -15.93 -18.64
C ALA A 276 -0.04 -14.80 -18.29
N GLU A 277 -0.92 -15.02 -17.31
CA GLU A 277 -1.83 -13.99 -16.82
C GLU A 277 -1.07 -12.86 -16.11
N HIS A 278 -0.09 -13.19 -15.25
CA HIS A 278 0.81 -12.19 -14.66
C HIS A 278 1.43 -11.30 -15.75
N LEU A 279 2.04 -11.89 -16.77
CA LEU A 279 2.70 -11.14 -17.84
C LEU A 279 1.74 -10.23 -18.60
N ARG A 280 0.50 -10.67 -18.80
CA ARG A 280 -0.56 -9.85 -19.41
C ARG A 280 -0.88 -8.61 -18.58
N ILE A 281 -1.04 -8.78 -17.26
CA ILE A 281 -1.32 -7.67 -16.32
C ILE A 281 -0.08 -6.76 -16.19
N TRP A 282 1.10 -7.34 -16.22
CA TRP A 282 2.37 -6.64 -16.01
C TRP A 282 2.95 -5.96 -17.26
N ALA A 283 2.27 -6.06 -18.39
CA ALA A 283 2.77 -5.58 -19.68
C ALA A 283 3.13 -4.08 -19.73
N LYS A 284 2.56 -3.27 -18.83
CA LYS A 284 2.83 -1.84 -18.71
C LYS A 284 3.51 -1.45 -17.39
N ALA A 285 3.99 -2.40 -16.62
CA ALA A 285 4.75 -2.14 -15.40
C ALA A 285 6.09 -1.48 -15.72
N ASP A 286 6.66 -0.76 -14.76
CA ASP A 286 7.96 -0.09 -14.93
C ASP A 286 9.16 -1.07 -14.97
N GLY A 287 8.94 -2.34 -14.69
CA GLY A 287 9.94 -3.38 -14.77
C GLY A 287 9.45 -4.73 -14.25
N PRO A 288 10.24 -5.78 -14.42
CA PRO A 288 9.90 -7.10 -13.90
C PRO A 288 9.97 -7.13 -12.37
N ILE A 289 9.30 -8.13 -11.80
CA ILE A 289 9.45 -8.46 -10.37
C ILE A 289 10.05 -9.87 -10.23
N THR A 290 10.78 -10.06 -9.15
CA THR A 290 11.37 -11.35 -8.75
C THR A 290 10.75 -11.88 -7.47
N THR A 291 9.84 -11.10 -6.85
CA THR A 291 9.15 -11.42 -5.62
C THR A 291 7.84 -10.62 -5.51
N SER A 292 6.86 -11.14 -4.80
CA SER A 292 5.62 -10.42 -4.48
C SER A 292 5.78 -9.35 -3.38
N CYS A 293 6.94 -9.32 -2.69
CA CYS A 293 7.34 -8.27 -1.73
C CYS A 293 8.80 -7.88 -1.93
N LYS A 294 9.06 -6.58 -2.14
CA LYS A 294 10.43 -6.03 -2.21
C LYS A 294 11.19 -6.07 -0.88
N CYS A 295 10.53 -6.39 0.21
CA CYS A 295 11.15 -6.67 1.51
C CYS A 295 11.97 -7.98 1.51
N ILE A 296 11.64 -8.93 0.65
CA ILE A 296 12.45 -10.12 0.42
C ILE A 296 13.27 -9.86 -0.83
N LEU A 297 14.56 -9.55 -0.66
CA LEU A 297 15.50 -9.44 -1.77
C LEU A 297 15.50 -10.77 -2.52
N GLY A 298 15.17 -10.73 -3.82
CA GLY A 298 15.29 -11.88 -4.68
C GLY A 298 16.72 -12.39 -4.62
N GLN A 299 16.88 -13.70 -4.48
CA GLN A 299 18.12 -14.30 -4.90
C GLN A 299 18.08 -14.26 -6.43
N ASP A 300 18.96 -13.43 -7.01
CA ASP A 300 19.36 -13.55 -8.41
C ASP A 300 20.01 -14.90 -8.64
#